data_f9ae9d575cd555ca6f1b57efcadd22be
#
_entry.id   f9ae9d575cd555ca6f1b57efcadd22be
#
_cell.length_a   1.000
_cell.length_b   1.000
_cell.length_c   1.000
_cell.angle_alpha   90.00
_cell.angle_beta   90.00
_cell.angle_gamma   90.00
#
_symmetry.space_group_name_H-M   'P 1'
#
loop_
_entity.id
_entity.type
_entity.pdbx_description
1 polymer ?
#
loop_
_entity_poly.entity_id
_entity_poly.type
_entity_poly.pdbx_seq_one_letter_code
_entity_poly.pdbx_strand_id
1 'polypeptide(L)'
;MRLVYYNKKMQILVNHSKILRLLACFALTLVGVGCASRPPADPENVCYIFEEKRGWYKASRAAEARWSVPIPVMMSFLYQESAFRAKAKPPRKWYFGFIPGPRPSDAYGYSQAKDDAWAWYQEQTGNRFADRDDFADAIDFIGWYNDRSHKRLKLRKNDAYRLYLAYYNGHTGYSQGRWRKSSTIKGYAKKAATQASLYKKQLQKCRGKSKKRSWFG
;
A
#
# COMPACT_ATOMS: atom_id res chain seq x y z
N MET A 1 53.88 42.69 -6.84
CA MET A 1 53.72 41.19 -6.68
C MET A 1 52.92 40.74 -5.46
N ARG A 2 52.89 41.45 -4.33
CA ARG A 2 52.09 41.05 -3.11
C ARG A 2 50.57 41.17 -3.27
N LEU A 3 50.04 42.14 -3.98
CA LEU A 3 48.59 42.36 -4.15
C LEU A 3 47.87 41.28 -4.97
N VAL A 4 48.51 40.69 -5.97
CA VAL A 4 47.97 39.63 -6.82
C VAL A 4 47.83 38.31 -6.04
N TYR A 5 48.76 38.04 -5.13
CA TYR A 5 48.73 36.84 -4.30
C TYR A 5 47.61 36.88 -3.25
N TYR A 6 47.29 38.06 -2.71
CA TYR A 6 46.22 38.24 -1.70
C TYR A 6 44.84 38.07 -2.34
N ASN A 7 44.62 38.56 -3.54
CA ASN A 7 43.35 38.41 -4.26
C ASN A 7 43.05 36.95 -4.65
N LYS A 8 44.09 36.20 -5.05
CA LYS A 8 43.94 34.79 -5.43
C LYS A 8 43.58 33.89 -4.21
N LYS A 9 44.18 34.19 -3.04
CA LYS A 9 43.87 33.47 -1.78
C LYS A 9 42.48 33.78 -1.26
N MET A 10 41.99 35.01 -1.44
CA MET A 10 40.64 35.42 -1.03
C MET A 10 39.55 34.79 -1.93
N GLN A 11 39.79 34.66 -3.23
CA GLN A 11 38.87 33.97 -4.14
C GLN A 11 38.77 32.47 -3.87
N ILE A 12 39.85 31.82 -3.47
CA ILE A 12 39.85 30.40 -3.11
C ILE A 12 38.99 30.19 -1.84
N LEU A 13 39.14 31.06 -0.83
CA LEU A 13 38.37 30.95 0.43
C LEU A 13 36.85 31.20 0.20
N VAL A 14 36.50 32.15 -0.67
CA VAL A 14 35.09 32.43 -1.02
C VAL A 14 34.47 31.26 -1.80
N ASN A 15 35.23 30.64 -2.71
CA ASN A 15 34.73 29.45 -3.41
C ASN A 15 34.55 28.23 -2.48
N HIS A 16 35.49 28.01 -1.54
CA HIS A 16 35.31 26.92 -0.56
C HIS A 16 34.07 27.11 0.31
N SER A 17 33.78 28.35 0.75
CA SER A 17 32.58 28.61 1.56
C SER A 17 31.27 28.42 0.79
N LYS A 18 31.26 28.76 -0.53
CA LYS A 18 30.08 28.51 -1.41
C LYS A 18 29.87 27.03 -1.66
N ILE A 19 30.93 26.24 -1.90
CA ILE A 19 30.88 24.81 -2.10
C ILE A 19 30.40 24.12 -0.80
N LEU A 20 30.88 24.54 0.37
CA LEU A 20 30.46 23.98 1.66
C LEU A 20 28.98 24.26 1.93
N ARG A 21 28.48 25.47 1.59
CA ARG A 21 27.04 25.80 1.72
C ARG A 21 26.16 25.00 0.76
N LEU A 22 26.60 24.77 -0.49
CA LEU A 22 25.90 23.93 -1.45
C LEU A 22 25.86 22.48 -1.03
N LEU A 23 26.96 21.94 -0.48
CA LEU A 23 27.01 20.58 0.06
C LEU A 23 26.13 20.43 1.31
N ALA A 24 26.09 21.43 2.19
CA ALA A 24 25.22 21.43 3.36
C ALA A 24 23.72 21.50 2.96
N CYS A 25 23.34 22.32 1.98
CA CYS A 25 21.97 22.35 1.45
C CYS A 25 21.58 21.02 0.78
N PHE A 26 22.50 20.39 0.04
CA PHE A 26 22.26 19.09 -0.59
C PHE A 26 22.10 17.94 0.44
N ALA A 27 22.87 17.99 1.54
CA ALA A 27 22.75 17.01 2.63
C ALA A 27 21.44 17.15 3.39
N LEU A 28 20.91 18.36 3.58
CA LEU A 28 19.60 18.58 4.25
C LEU A 28 18.41 18.06 3.45
N THR A 29 18.49 18.00 2.11
CA THR A 29 17.39 17.49 1.26
C THR A 29 17.26 15.98 1.26
N LEU A 30 18.28 15.23 1.71
CA LEU A 30 18.27 13.76 1.73
C LEU A 30 17.58 13.13 2.96
N VAL A 31 17.25 13.92 3.98
CA VAL A 31 16.69 13.38 5.25
C VAL A 31 15.16 13.21 5.22
N GLY A 32 14.47 13.71 4.20
CA GLY A 32 13.00 13.79 4.16
C GLY A 32 12.23 12.57 3.64
N VAL A 33 12.86 11.54 3.03
CA VAL A 33 12.15 10.53 2.23
C VAL A 33 11.86 9.22 2.96
N GLY A 34 12.29 9.04 4.20
CA GLY A 34 12.24 7.73 4.89
C GLY A 34 10.94 7.39 5.64
N CYS A 35 10.04 8.33 5.93
CA CYS A 35 8.92 8.10 6.86
C CYS A 35 7.61 7.60 6.21
N ALA A 36 7.42 7.75 4.91
CA ALA A 36 6.15 7.42 4.25
C ALA A 36 5.90 5.91 4.05
N SER A 37 6.93 5.09 4.05
CA SER A 37 6.86 3.66 3.70
C SER A 37 6.77 2.70 4.90
N ARG A 38 6.80 3.20 6.15
CA ARG A 38 6.67 2.34 7.32
C ARG A 38 5.22 1.90 7.52
N PRO A 39 4.97 0.63 7.88
CA PRO A 39 3.64 0.19 8.28
C PRO A 39 3.10 1.02 9.44
N PRO A 40 1.77 1.15 9.59
CA PRO A 40 1.16 1.76 10.76
C PRO A 40 1.60 1.06 12.04
N ALA A 41 1.73 1.82 13.14
CA ALA A 41 2.14 1.28 14.44
C ALA A 41 1.09 0.31 15.01
N ASP A 42 -0.19 0.58 14.78
CA ASP A 42 -1.32 -0.31 15.12
C ASP A 42 -2.12 -0.65 13.85
N PRO A 43 -1.73 -1.69 13.11
CA PRO A 43 -2.37 -2.04 11.84
C PRO A 43 -3.76 -2.68 12.01
N GLU A 44 -4.15 -3.06 13.23
CA GLU A 44 -5.48 -3.62 13.52
C GLU A 44 -6.54 -2.55 13.83
N ASN A 45 -6.12 -1.30 14.00
CA ASN A 45 -7.01 -0.19 14.33
C ASN A 45 -7.05 0.85 13.20
N VAL A 46 -8.11 0.80 12.39
CA VAL A 46 -8.24 1.69 11.22
C VAL A 46 -8.34 3.16 11.60
N CYS A 47 -8.81 3.51 12.78
CA CYS A 47 -8.83 4.89 13.26
C CYS A 47 -7.40 5.41 13.48
N TYR A 48 -6.55 4.61 14.14
CA TYR A 48 -5.13 4.93 14.31
C TYR A 48 -4.37 4.97 12.99
N ILE A 49 -4.64 4.03 12.09
CA ILE A 49 -4.05 4.06 10.74
C ILE A 49 -4.32 5.41 10.06
N PHE A 50 -5.56 5.87 10.06
CA PHE A 50 -5.92 7.11 9.37
C PHE A 50 -5.47 8.36 10.13
N GLU A 51 -5.26 8.27 11.44
CA GLU A 51 -4.65 9.31 12.24
C GLU A 51 -3.16 9.48 11.92
N GLU A 52 -2.43 8.38 11.88
CA GLU A 52 -1.00 8.34 11.57
C GLU A 52 -0.73 8.64 10.08
N LYS A 53 -1.56 8.09 9.18
CA LYS A 53 -1.42 8.17 7.71
C LYS A 53 -2.59 8.96 7.10
N ARG A 54 -2.67 10.26 7.33
CA ARG A 54 -3.80 11.09 6.89
C ARG A 54 -4.13 10.99 5.40
N GLY A 55 -3.11 10.90 4.54
CA GLY A 55 -3.29 10.70 3.10
C GLY A 55 -3.99 9.38 2.74
N TRP A 56 -3.87 8.35 3.58
CA TRP A 56 -4.49 7.06 3.33
C TRP A 56 -6.00 7.09 3.45
N TYR A 57 -6.54 7.90 4.36
CA TYR A 57 -8.00 8.08 4.44
C TYR A 57 -8.54 8.71 3.17
N LYS A 58 -7.89 9.77 2.67
CA LYS A 58 -8.27 10.43 1.42
C LYS A 58 -8.23 9.46 0.23
N ALA A 59 -7.15 8.70 0.09
CA ALA A 59 -7.00 7.68 -0.94
C ALA A 59 -8.09 6.58 -0.84
N SER A 60 -8.35 6.09 0.39
CA SER A 60 -9.39 5.09 0.63
C SER A 60 -10.80 5.60 0.27
N ARG A 61 -11.09 6.87 0.57
CA ARG A 61 -12.35 7.52 0.18
C ARG A 61 -12.49 7.66 -1.33
N ALA A 62 -11.41 8.02 -2.01
CA ALA A 62 -11.39 8.11 -3.47
C ALA A 62 -11.66 6.75 -4.13
N ALA A 63 -11.01 5.70 -3.65
CA ALA A 63 -11.23 4.33 -4.13
C ALA A 63 -12.66 3.84 -3.83
N GLU A 64 -13.20 4.11 -2.63
CA GLU A 64 -14.59 3.77 -2.30
C GLU A 64 -15.58 4.50 -3.21
N ALA A 65 -15.37 5.79 -3.46
CA ALA A 65 -16.23 6.56 -4.36
C ALA A 65 -16.18 6.04 -5.80
N ARG A 66 -14.98 5.67 -6.28
CA ARG A 66 -14.77 5.18 -7.65
C ARG A 66 -15.35 3.77 -7.89
N TRP A 67 -15.15 2.87 -6.94
CA TRP A 67 -15.45 1.44 -7.12
C TRP A 67 -16.65 0.96 -6.33
N SER A 68 -17.20 1.77 -5.43
CA SER A 68 -18.29 1.40 -4.52
C SER A 68 -17.98 0.16 -3.67
N VAL A 69 -16.71 -0.11 -3.39
CA VAL A 69 -16.26 -1.16 -2.46
C VAL A 69 -15.97 -0.51 -1.11
N PRO A 70 -16.57 -0.99 -0.01
CA PRO A 70 -16.42 -0.34 1.29
C PRO A 70 -14.96 -0.28 1.77
N ILE A 71 -14.54 0.86 2.33
CA ILE A 71 -13.20 1.06 2.90
C ILE A 71 -12.78 -0.10 3.82
N PRO A 72 -13.61 -0.60 4.77
CA PRO A 72 -13.22 -1.70 5.63
C PRO A 72 -12.83 -2.97 4.88
N VAL A 73 -13.46 -3.25 3.74
CA VAL A 73 -13.14 -4.42 2.89
C VAL A 73 -11.78 -4.22 2.23
N MET A 74 -11.55 -3.07 1.60
CA MET A 74 -10.29 -2.79 0.91
C MET A 74 -9.10 -2.78 1.88
N MET A 75 -9.25 -2.11 3.02
CA MET A 75 -8.23 -2.04 4.07
C MET A 75 -7.90 -3.43 4.65
N SER A 76 -8.91 -4.28 4.85
CA SER A 76 -8.68 -5.64 5.37
C SER A 76 -7.87 -6.52 4.42
N PHE A 77 -7.98 -6.28 3.10
CA PHE A 77 -7.18 -6.98 2.10
C PHE A 77 -5.72 -6.54 2.18
N LEU A 78 -5.45 -5.23 2.19
CA LEU A 78 -4.09 -4.73 2.33
C LEU A 78 -3.43 -5.20 3.65
N TYR A 79 -4.21 -5.26 4.73
CA TYR A 79 -3.72 -5.83 5.99
C TYR A 79 -3.37 -7.32 5.86
N GLN A 80 -4.26 -8.12 5.29
CA GLN A 80 -4.06 -9.57 5.12
C GLN A 80 -2.90 -9.89 4.17
N GLU A 81 -2.70 -9.10 3.10
CA GLU A 81 -1.69 -9.33 2.08
C GLU A 81 -0.27 -8.93 2.53
N SER A 82 -0.15 -7.80 3.19
CA SER A 82 1.17 -7.24 3.50
C SER A 82 1.34 -6.70 4.91
N ALA A 83 0.28 -6.67 5.73
CA ALA A 83 0.24 -5.88 6.97
C ALA A 83 0.68 -4.43 6.72
N PHE A 84 0.23 -3.84 5.62
CA PHE A 84 0.57 -2.50 5.15
C PHE A 84 2.07 -2.26 4.90
N ARG A 85 2.83 -3.28 4.55
CA ARG A 85 4.24 -3.14 4.16
C ARG A 85 4.34 -2.81 2.67
N ALA A 86 4.82 -1.60 2.35
CA ALA A 86 4.94 -1.09 0.99
C ALA A 86 5.73 -2.04 0.07
N LYS A 87 6.86 -2.55 0.52
CA LYS A 87 7.78 -3.38 -0.26
C LYS A 87 7.70 -4.86 0.11
N ALA A 88 6.51 -5.33 0.51
CA ALA A 88 6.31 -6.74 0.82
C ALA A 88 6.56 -7.62 -0.40
N LYS A 89 7.23 -8.74 -0.17
CA LYS A 89 7.50 -9.78 -1.16
C LYS A 89 7.28 -11.15 -0.53
N PRO A 90 6.83 -12.18 -1.27
CA PRO A 90 6.75 -13.53 -0.75
C PRO A 90 8.09 -14.01 -0.21
N PRO A 91 8.10 -14.77 0.92
CA PRO A 91 9.34 -15.29 1.48
C PRO A 91 10.06 -16.21 0.49
N ARG A 92 11.37 -16.18 0.49
CA ARG A 92 12.19 -17.11 -0.30
C ARG A 92 12.35 -18.42 0.45
N LYS A 93 12.49 -19.52 -0.29
CA LYS A 93 13.07 -20.74 0.27
C LYS A 93 14.58 -20.52 0.41
N TRP A 94 15.15 -21.04 1.49
CA TRP A 94 16.58 -21.02 1.71
C TRP A 94 17.11 -22.42 1.56
N TYR A 95 18.11 -22.60 0.71
CA TYR A 95 18.84 -23.87 0.56
C TYR A 95 20.02 -23.86 1.53
N PHE A 96 20.23 -24.97 2.21
CA PHE A 96 21.30 -25.12 3.23
C PHE A 96 21.31 -24.03 4.30
N GLY A 97 20.21 -23.32 4.50
CA GLY A 97 20.08 -22.25 5.49
C GLY A 97 20.67 -20.90 5.09
N PHE A 98 21.46 -20.79 4.03
CA PHE A 98 22.14 -19.54 3.64
C PHE A 98 22.05 -19.18 2.14
N ILE A 99 21.66 -20.10 1.25
CA ILE A 99 21.52 -19.81 -0.18
C ILE A 99 20.06 -19.42 -0.48
N PRO A 100 19.77 -18.15 -0.90
CA PRO A 100 18.42 -17.74 -1.20
C PRO A 100 17.92 -18.38 -2.51
N GLY A 101 16.84 -19.16 -2.43
CA GLY A 101 16.15 -19.70 -3.58
C GLY A 101 15.26 -18.67 -4.30
N PRO A 102 14.64 -19.04 -5.42
CA PRO A 102 13.68 -18.18 -6.12
C PRO A 102 12.47 -17.89 -5.24
N ARG A 103 11.78 -16.78 -5.51
CA ARG A 103 10.49 -16.50 -4.87
C ARG A 103 9.40 -17.35 -5.50
N PRO A 104 8.40 -17.78 -4.72
CA PRO A 104 7.32 -18.63 -5.23
C PRO A 104 6.38 -17.88 -6.19
N SER A 105 6.39 -16.56 -6.21
CA SER A 105 5.64 -15.70 -7.12
C SER A 105 6.26 -14.30 -7.23
N ASP A 106 5.80 -13.54 -8.20
CA ASP A 106 6.10 -12.13 -8.49
C ASP A 106 5.23 -11.13 -7.70
N ALA A 107 4.40 -11.63 -6.76
CA ALA A 107 3.58 -10.79 -5.90
C ALA A 107 4.41 -9.72 -5.17
N TYR A 108 3.92 -8.46 -5.18
CA TYR A 108 4.67 -7.33 -4.64
C TYR A 108 3.76 -6.26 -4.03
N GLY A 109 4.34 -5.53 -3.08
CA GLY A 109 3.77 -4.31 -2.56
C GLY A 109 2.64 -4.51 -1.55
N TYR A 110 1.86 -3.47 -1.32
CA TYR A 110 0.76 -3.46 -0.36
C TYR A 110 -0.30 -4.52 -0.65
N SER A 111 -0.69 -4.65 -1.92
CA SER A 111 -1.77 -5.53 -2.35
C SER A 111 -1.31 -6.95 -2.68
N GLN A 112 0.00 -7.23 -2.74
CA GLN A 112 0.56 -8.49 -3.22
C GLN A 112 0.02 -8.89 -4.61
N ALA A 113 -0.32 -7.89 -5.43
CA ALA A 113 -0.70 -8.11 -6.81
C ALA A 113 0.46 -8.71 -7.59
N LYS A 114 0.14 -9.69 -8.47
CA LYS A 114 1.08 -10.23 -9.44
C LYS A 114 1.23 -9.30 -10.63
N ASP A 115 2.30 -9.48 -11.40
CA ASP A 115 2.62 -8.62 -12.55
C ASP A 115 1.49 -8.60 -13.59
N ASP A 116 0.89 -9.76 -13.91
CA ASP A 116 -0.23 -9.89 -14.85
C ASP A 116 -1.50 -9.16 -14.37
N ALA A 117 -1.84 -9.31 -13.10
CA ALA A 117 -3.01 -8.66 -12.53
C ALA A 117 -2.82 -7.13 -12.44
N TRP A 118 -1.59 -6.69 -12.15
CA TRP A 118 -1.25 -5.27 -12.09
C TRP A 118 -1.26 -4.63 -13.47
N ALA A 119 -0.66 -5.27 -14.46
CA ALA A 119 -0.67 -4.80 -15.85
C ALA A 119 -2.11 -4.70 -16.39
N TRP A 120 -2.95 -5.68 -16.08
CA TRP A 120 -4.37 -5.64 -16.44
C TRP A 120 -5.11 -4.47 -15.78
N TYR A 121 -4.82 -4.16 -14.52
CA TYR A 121 -5.37 -2.98 -13.85
C TYR A 121 -4.93 -1.68 -14.53
N GLN A 122 -3.63 -1.53 -14.81
CA GLN A 122 -3.08 -0.34 -15.48
C GLN A 122 -3.71 -0.12 -16.85
N GLU A 123 -3.87 -1.18 -17.63
CA GLU A 123 -4.53 -1.13 -18.93
C GLU A 123 -6.01 -0.71 -18.83
N GLN A 124 -6.76 -1.35 -17.94
CA GLN A 124 -8.20 -1.14 -17.79
C GLN A 124 -8.57 0.21 -17.17
N THR A 125 -7.68 0.81 -16.40
CA THR A 125 -7.92 2.09 -15.72
C THR A 125 -7.24 3.27 -16.38
N GLY A 126 -6.31 3.02 -17.30
CA GLY A 126 -5.43 4.02 -17.91
C GLY A 126 -4.35 4.54 -16.97
N ASN A 127 -4.23 4.01 -15.74
CA ASN A 127 -3.24 4.44 -14.74
C ASN A 127 -1.89 3.75 -14.98
N ARG A 128 -1.20 4.13 -16.06
CA ARG A 128 0.06 3.50 -16.50
C ARG A 128 1.23 3.71 -15.53
N PHE A 129 1.15 4.73 -14.67
CA PHE A 129 2.19 5.08 -13.71
C PHE A 129 1.89 4.59 -12.29
N ALA A 130 0.83 3.79 -12.13
CA ALA A 130 0.51 3.19 -10.84
C ALA A 130 1.66 2.32 -10.32
N ASP A 131 1.95 2.41 -9.00
CA ASP A 131 2.99 1.66 -8.34
C ASP A 131 2.42 0.78 -7.21
N ARG A 132 2.86 -0.49 -7.15
CA ARG A 132 2.38 -1.47 -6.16
C ARG A 132 2.83 -1.15 -4.73
N ASP A 133 3.86 -0.33 -4.55
CA ASP A 133 4.34 0.15 -3.25
C ASP A 133 3.87 1.58 -2.91
N ASP A 134 3.03 2.19 -3.75
CA ASP A 134 2.20 3.35 -3.38
C ASP A 134 0.86 2.89 -2.79
N PHE A 135 0.47 3.47 -1.66
CA PHE A 135 -0.76 3.08 -0.97
C PHE A 135 -2.03 3.48 -1.74
N ALA A 136 -2.04 4.66 -2.38
CA ALA A 136 -3.22 5.13 -3.09
C ALA A 136 -3.50 4.27 -4.32
N ASP A 137 -2.46 3.88 -5.05
CA ASP A 137 -2.57 2.98 -6.18
C ASP A 137 -2.98 1.56 -5.74
N ALA A 138 -2.40 1.07 -4.66
CA ALA A 138 -2.69 -0.27 -4.16
C ALA A 138 -4.14 -0.41 -3.65
N ILE A 139 -4.68 0.61 -2.97
CA ILE A 139 -6.07 0.56 -2.50
C ILE A 139 -7.06 0.75 -3.64
N ASP A 140 -6.73 1.56 -4.65
CA ASP A 140 -7.53 1.70 -5.87
C ASP A 140 -7.56 0.38 -6.65
N PHE A 141 -6.41 -0.32 -6.77
CA PHE A 141 -6.32 -1.66 -7.34
C PHE A 141 -7.23 -2.66 -6.61
N ILE A 142 -7.21 -2.71 -5.27
CA ILE A 142 -8.09 -3.59 -4.50
C ILE A 142 -9.57 -3.24 -4.76
N GLY A 143 -9.91 -1.97 -4.81
CA GLY A 143 -11.25 -1.50 -5.15
C GLY A 143 -11.69 -1.97 -6.55
N TRP A 144 -10.85 -1.74 -7.55
CA TRP A 144 -11.06 -2.17 -8.92
C TRP A 144 -11.22 -3.69 -9.05
N TYR A 145 -10.32 -4.48 -8.45
CA TYR A 145 -10.37 -5.94 -8.54
C TYR A 145 -11.64 -6.51 -7.92
N ASN A 146 -12.08 -5.96 -6.78
CA ASN A 146 -13.31 -6.37 -6.13
C ASN A 146 -14.56 -5.91 -6.89
N ASP A 147 -14.53 -4.77 -7.59
CA ASP A 147 -15.59 -4.38 -8.53
C ASP A 147 -15.67 -5.37 -9.72
N ARG A 148 -14.53 -5.83 -10.25
CA ARG A 148 -14.47 -6.88 -11.27
C ARG A 148 -15.04 -8.21 -10.76
N SER A 149 -14.71 -8.58 -9.51
CA SER A 149 -15.27 -9.75 -8.85
C SER A 149 -16.80 -9.65 -8.71
N HIS A 150 -17.31 -8.47 -8.35
CA HIS A 150 -18.75 -8.20 -8.31
C HIS A 150 -19.39 -8.39 -9.69
N LYS A 151 -18.82 -7.77 -10.73
CA LYS A 151 -19.37 -7.81 -12.10
C LYS A 151 -19.33 -9.21 -12.70
N ARG A 152 -18.23 -9.93 -12.55
CA ARG A 152 -18.02 -11.26 -13.17
C ARG A 152 -18.63 -12.42 -12.39
N LEU A 153 -18.61 -12.35 -11.05
CA LEU A 153 -18.96 -13.46 -10.16
C LEU A 153 -20.25 -13.19 -9.37
N LYS A 154 -20.85 -12.00 -9.55
CA LYS A 154 -22.08 -11.57 -8.84
C LYS A 154 -21.90 -11.54 -7.30
N LEU A 155 -20.67 -11.34 -6.83
CA LEU A 155 -20.37 -11.22 -5.41
C LEU A 155 -20.78 -9.85 -4.87
N ARG A 156 -21.32 -9.80 -3.65
CA ARG A 156 -21.64 -8.52 -3.02
C ARG A 156 -20.36 -7.79 -2.61
N LYS A 157 -20.28 -6.50 -2.89
CA LYS A 157 -19.09 -5.66 -2.60
C LYS A 157 -18.74 -5.53 -1.11
N ASN A 158 -19.66 -5.89 -0.22
CA ASN A 158 -19.45 -5.93 1.22
C ASN A 158 -19.18 -7.34 1.78
N ASP A 159 -19.13 -8.37 0.92
CA ASP A 159 -18.81 -9.74 1.31
C ASP A 159 -17.31 -9.99 1.23
N ALA A 160 -16.58 -9.51 2.24
CA ALA A 160 -15.12 -9.62 2.29
C ALA A 160 -14.63 -11.07 2.19
N TYR A 161 -15.39 -12.03 2.73
CA TYR A 161 -15.01 -13.45 2.68
C TYR A 161 -14.95 -13.98 1.24
N ARG A 162 -16.07 -13.83 0.49
CA ARG A 162 -16.13 -14.34 -0.88
C ARG A 162 -15.25 -13.54 -1.83
N LEU A 163 -15.17 -12.23 -1.65
CA LEU A 163 -14.27 -11.38 -2.42
C LEU A 163 -12.81 -11.78 -2.21
N TYR A 164 -12.39 -12.10 -0.97
CA TYR A 164 -11.03 -12.56 -0.72
C TYR A 164 -10.74 -13.94 -1.33
N LEU A 165 -11.70 -14.86 -1.30
CA LEU A 165 -11.56 -16.13 -2.01
C LEU A 165 -11.37 -15.94 -3.52
N ALA A 166 -12.08 -14.98 -4.12
CA ALA A 166 -11.93 -14.64 -5.54
C ALA A 166 -10.60 -13.92 -5.82
N TYR A 167 -10.15 -13.07 -4.89
CA TYR A 167 -8.86 -12.40 -4.98
C TYR A 167 -7.70 -13.40 -5.01
N TYR A 168 -7.68 -14.31 -4.05
CA TYR A 168 -6.60 -15.29 -3.89
C TYR A 168 -6.53 -16.32 -5.04
N ASN A 169 -7.68 -16.77 -5.54
CA ASN A 169 -7.75 -17.83 -6.56
C ASN A 169 -7.81 -17.29 -8.01
N GLY A 170 -7.96 -15.97 -8.17
CA GLY A 170 -8.38 -15.36 -9.42
C GLY A 170 -9.85 -15.69 -9.74
N HIS A 171 -10.46 -14.92 -10.64
CA HIS A 171 -11.88 -15.08 -10.98
C HIS A 171 -12.21 -16.49 -11.52
N THR A 172 -11.37 -17.02 -12.41
CA THR A 172 -11.52 -18.37 -12.97
C THR A 172 -11.38 -19.46 -11.89
N GLY A 173 -10.35 -19.37 -11.05
CA GLY A 173 -10.15 -20.34 -9.98
C GLY A 173 -11.28 -20.35 -8.95
N TYR A 174 -11.84 -19.15 -8.66
CA TYR A 174 -13.02 -19.04 -7.81
C TYR A 174 -14.25 -19.72 -8.44
N SER A 175 -14.56 -19.45 -9.72
CA SER A 175 -15.67 -20.07 -10.45
C SER A 175 -15.57 -21.59 -10.51
N GLN A 176 -14.35 -22.11 -10.69
CA GLN A 176 -14.06 -23.53 -10.69
C GLN A 176 -14.10 -24.18 -9.28
N GLY A 177 -14.30 -23.39 -8.24
CA GLY A 177 -14.37 -23.87 -6.87
C GLY A 177 -13.06 -24.39 -6.29
N ARG A 178 -11.88 -23.98 -6.83
CA ARG A 178 -10.56 -24.45 -6.36
C ARG A 178 -10.33 -24.21 -4.87
N TRP A 179 -10.95 -23.18 -4.30
CA TRP A 179 -10.87 -22.83 -2.89
C TRP A 179 -11.60 -23.81 -1.96
N ARG A 180 -12.58 -24.59 -2.48
CA ARG A 180 -13.48 -25.41 -1.64
C ARG A 180 -12.73 -26.45 -0.81
N LYS A 181 -11.70 -27.07 -1.38
CA LYS A 181 -10.89 -28.11 -0.71
C LYS A 181 -9.75 -27.57 0.15
N SER A 182 -9.44 -26.25 0.10
CA SER A 182 -8.34 -25.65 0.84
C SER A 182 -8.81 -24.99 2.15
N SER A 183 -8.51 -25.64 3.27
CA SER A 183 -8.73 -25.05 4.61
C SER A 183 -7.91 -23.78 4.82
N THR A 184 -6.67 -23.74 4.29
CA THR A 184 -5.75 -22.61 4.38
C THR A 184 -6.33 -21.36 3.72
N ILE A 185 -6.80 -21.46 2.45
CA ILE A 185 -7.39 -20.33 1.74
C ILE A 185 -8.65 -19.83 2.42
N LYS A 186 -9.52 -20.76 2.86
CA LYS A 186 -10.71 -20.41 3.66
C LYS A 186 -10.35 -19.72 4.98
N GLY A 187 -9.26 -20.13 5.61
CA GLY A 187 -8.71 -19.48 6.81
C GLY A 187 -8.29 -18.04 6.55
N TYR A 188 -7.57 -17.77 5.47
CA TYR A 188 -7.19 -16.42 5.07
C TYR A 188 -8.41 -15.54 4.77
N ALA A 189 -9.37 -16.06 4.02
CA ALA A 189 -10.62 -15.34 3.73
C ALA A 189 -11.42 -15.03 5.01
N LYS A 190 -11.46 -15.94 5.99
CA LYS A 190 -12.07 -15.70 7.29
C LYS A 190 -11.37 -14.59 8.06
N LYS A 191 -10.04 -14.58 8.09
CA LYS A 191 -9.26 -13.51 8.72
C LYS A 191 -9.55 -12.15 8.08
N ALA A 192 -9.52 -12.05 6.74
CA ALA A 192 -9.86 -10.83 6.03
C ALA A 192 -11.27 -10.34 6.35
N ALA A 193 -12.27 -11.24 6.39
CA ALA A 193 -13.65 -10.89 6.71
C ALA A 193 -13.83 -10.43 8.17
N THR A 194 -13.14 -11.07 9.12
CA THR A 194 -13.13 -10.67 10.54
C THR A 194 -12.54 -9.28 10.68
N GLN A 195 -11.40 -9.01 10.02
CA GLN A 195 -10.75 -7.71 10.05
C GLN A 195 -11.62 -6.63 9.39
N ALA A 196 -12.28 -6.93 8.28
CA ALA A 196 -13.22 -6.00 7.65
C ALA A 196 -14.37 -5.62 8.60
N SER A 197 -14.90 -6.58 9.33
CA SER A 197 -15.94 -6.34 10.33
C SER A 197 -15.45 -5.49 11.49
N LEU A 198 -14.21 -5.72 11.97
CA LEU A 198 -13.57 -4.91 13.00
C LEU A 198 -13.38 -3.46 12.53
N TYR A 199 -12.77 -3.26 11.37
CA TYR A 199 -12.57 -1.94 10.77
C TYR A 199 -13.89 -1.19 10.55
N LYS A 200 -14.94 -1.89 10.12
CA LYS A 200 -16.29 -1.29 9.98
C LYS A 200 -16.79 -0.72 11.32
N LYS A 201 -16.71 -1.49 12.40
CA LYS A 201 -17.12 -1.07 13.74
C LYS A 201 -16.29 0.11 14.25
N GLN A 202 -14.97 0.08 14.03
CA GLN A 202 -14.05 1.16 14.41
C GLN A 202 -14.37 2.46 13.67
N LEU A 203 -14.53 2.40 12.33
CA LEU A 203 -14.87 3.59 11.53
C LEU A 203 -16.20 4.24 11.94
N GLN A 204 -17.20 3.44 12.32
CA GLN A 204 -18.45 3.99 12.84
C GLN A 204 -18.23 4.78 14.13
N LYS A 205 -17.36 4.29 15.03
CA LYS A 205 -17.03 4.94 16.30
C LYS A 205 -16.22 6.22 16.10
N CYS A 206 -15.16 6.18 15.28
CA CYS A 206 -14.29 7.34 15.11
C CYS A 206 -14.93 8.45 14.25
N ARG A 207 -15.77 8.11 13.27
CA ARG A 207 -16.60 9.11 12.55
C ARG A 207 -17.59 9.83 13.47
N GLY A 208 -18.17 9.12 14.43
CA GLY A 208 -19.07 9.73 15.42
C GLY A 208 -18.36 10.72 16.37
N LYS A 209 -17.11 10.46 16.72
CA LYS A 209 -16.29 11.36 17.55
C LYS A 209 -15.74 12.56 16.78
N SER A 210 -15.60 12.46 15.46
CA SER A 210 -14.98 13.45 14.59
C SER A 210 -15.86 14.62 14.22
N LYS A 211 -17.19 14.59 14.47
CA LYS A 211 -18.02 15.81 14.37
C LYS A 211 -17.54 16.96 15.29
N LYS A 212 -16.66 16.66 16.28
CA LYS A 212 -16.01 17.62 17.17
C LYS A 212 -14.56 17.97 16.82
N ARG A 213 -13.93 17.26 15.86
CA ARG A 213 -12.54 17.52 15.40
C ARG A 213 -12.48 17.32 13.88
N SER A 214 -12.07 18.34 13.16
CA SER A 214 -11.91 18.42 11.69
C SER A 214 -10.88 17.41 11.12
N TRP A 215 -11.14 16.12 11.29
CA TRP A 215 -10.26 15.06 10.80
C TRP A 215 -10.60 14.57 9.40
N PHE A 216 -11.83 14.83 8.97
CA PHE A 216 -12.42 14.29 7.76
C PHE A 216 -12.92 15.40 6.80
N GLY A 217 -12.39 16.60 6.94
CA GLY A 217 -12.64 17.71 6.04
C GLY A 217 -11.76 17.67 4.80
#